data_2ca23808b4521435a6291c7c9f92a9b2
#
_entry.id   2ca23808b4521435a6291c7c9f92a9b2
#
_cell.length_a   1.000
_cell.length_b   1.000
_cell.length_c   1.000
_cell.angle_alpha   90.00
_cell.angle_beta   90.00
_cell.angle_gamma   90.00
#
_symmetry.space_group_name_H-M   'P 1'
#
loop_
_entity.id
_entity.type
_entity.pdbx_description
1 polymer ?
#
loop_
_entity_poly.entity_id
_entity_poly.type
_entity_poly.pdbx_seq_one_letter_code
_entity_poly.pdbx_strand_id
1 'polypeptide(L)' 'MKVIIVEDEFLAQQELTWLIKTHSQMEIVGTFDDGLDVLKFLQHNRVDAIFLDINIPSLDGVLLA' A
#
# COMPACT_ATOMS: atom_id res chain seq x y z
N MET A 1 -7.35 -4.62 -11.88
CA MET A 1 -7.53 -4.18 -10.47
C MET A 1 -6.34 -3.34 -10.06
N LYS A 2 -6.61 -2.13 -9.61
CA LYS A 2 -5.55 -1.20 -9.21
C LYS A 2 -5.35 -1.25 -7.70
N VAL A 3 -4.10 -1.38 -7.28
CA VAL A 3 -3.78 -1.49 -5.85
C VAL A 3 -2.62 -0.57 -5.49
N ILE A 4 -2.53 -0.22 -4.22
CA ILE A 4 -1.37 0.47 -3.68
C ILE A 4 -0.82 -0.34 -2.52
N ILE A 5 0.46 -0.14 -2.25
CA ILE A 5 1.17 -0.80 -1.15
C ILE A 5 1.61 0.27 -0.16
N VAL A 6 1.35 0.05 1.11
CA VAL A 6 1.77 0.97 2.18
C VAL A 6 2.64 0.18 3.15
N GLU A 7 3.93 0.43 3.12
CA GLU A 7 4.91 -0.31 3.90
C GLU A 7 6.12 0.59 4.17
N ASP A 8 6.51 0.73 5.42
CA ASP A 8 7.61 1.61 5.81
C ASP A 8 8.99 0.95 5.71
N GLU A 9 9.05 -0.36 5.56
CA GLU A 9 10.31 -1.07 5.40
C GLU A 9 10.56 -1.36 3.93
N PHE A 10 11.70 -0.88 3.41
CA PHE A 10 12.01 -0.98 2.00
C PHE A 10 12.03 -2.42 1.49
N LEU A 11 12.69 -3.32 2.22
CA LEU A 11 12.79 -4.71 1.77
C LEU A 11 11.44 -5.40 1.75
N ALA A 12 10.62 -5.15 2.76
CA ALA A 12 9.27 -5.71 2.81
C ALA A 12 8.41 -5.17 1.67
N GLN A 13 8.56 -3.89 1.34
CA GLN A 13 7.86 -3.29 0.23
C GLN A 13 8.24 -3.95 -1.09
N GLN A 14 9.52 -4.21 -1.29
CA GLN A 14 10.03 -4.88 -2.47
C GLN A 14 9.50 -6.30 -2.59
N GLU A 15 9.51 -7.03 -1.50
CA GLU A 15 9.01 -8.41 -1.47
C GLU A 15 7.52 -8.48 -1.80
N LEU A 16 6.74 -7.60 -1.20
CA LEU A 16 5.31 -7.55 -1.44
C LEU A 16 5.01 -7.18 -2.90
N THR A 17 5.76 -6.23 -3.43
CA THR A 17 5.64 -5.84 -4.83
C THR A 17 5.91 -7.03 -5.74
N TRP A 18 6.96 -7.78 -5.45
CA TRP A 18 7.32 -8.95 -6.24
C TRP A 18 6.23 -10.02 -6.19
N LEU A 19 5.70 -10.29 -4.99
CA LEU A 19 4.65 -11.28 -4.82
C LEU A 19 3.39 -10.92 -5.62
N ILE A 20 2.98 -9.66 -5.57
CA ILE A 20 1.80 -9.20 -6.28
C ILE A 20 1.99 -9.31 -7.79
N LYS A 21 3.14 -8.87 -8.29
CA LYS A 21 3.42 -8.92 -9.72
C LYS A 21 3.56 -10.34 -10.24
N THR A 22 4.10 -11.23 -9.43
CA THR A 22 4.37 -12.61 -9.84
C THR A 22 3.13 -13.49 -9.78
N HIS A 23 2.30 -13.30 -8.75
CA HIS A 23 1.19 -14.21 -8.46
C HIS A 23 -0.19 -13.63 -8.71
N SER A 24 -0.28 -12.43 -9.27
CA SER A 24 -1.57 -11.84 -9.57
C SER A 24 -1.49 -10.96 -10.79
N GLN A 25 -2.66 -10.52 -11.29
CA GLN A 25 -2.76 -9.58 -12.39
C GLN A 25 -3.09 -8.17 -11.90
N MET A 26 -2.96 -7.92 -10.61
CA MET A 26 -3.22 -6.61 -10.05
C MET A 26 -2.17 -5.61 -10.51
N GLU A 27 -2.62 -4.39 -10.75
CA GLU A 27 -1.73 -3.31 -11.15
C GLU A 27 -1.36 -2.48 -9.93
N ILE A 28 -0.07 -2.39 -9.63
CA ILE A 28 0.42 -1.57 -8.52
C ILE A 28 0.58 -0.15 -9.05
N VAL A 29 -0.26 0.76 -8.60
CA VAL A 29 -0.24 2.15 -9.07
C VAL A 29 0.48 3.09 -8.12
N GLY A 30 0.92 2.60 -6.97
CA GLY A 30 1.72 3.41 -6.05
C GLY A 30 2.23 2.59 -4.88
N THR A 31 3.37 3.01 -4.34
CA THR A 31 3.94 2.45 -3.12
C THR A 31 4.27 3.60 -2.20
N PHE A 32 3.93 3.45 -0.93
CA PHE A 32 4.07 4.51 0.05
C PHE A 32 4.65 3.99 1.34
N ASP A 33 5.35 4.85 2.06
CA ASP A 33 5.91 4.53 3.36
C ASP A 33 5.25 5.34 4.49
N ASP A 34 4.28 6.17 4.15
CA ASP A 34 3.63 7.07 5.09
C ASP A 34 2.14 7.16 4.77
N GLY A 35 1.31 7.13 5.81
CA GLY A 35 -0.13 7.24 5.65
C GLY A 35 -0.61 8.57 5.11
N LEU A 36 0.12 9.66 5.38
CA LEU A 36 -0.25 10.98 4.85
C LEU A 36 -0.12 11.02 3.34
N ASP A 37 0.91 10.39 2.80
CA ASP A 37 1.08 10.32 1.35
C ASP A 37 -0.03 9.49 0.70
N VAL A 38 -0.48 8.44 1.38
CA VAL A 38 -1.60 7.63 0.92
C VAL A 38 -2.86 8.49 0.84
N LEU A 39 -3.14 9.28 1.86
CA LEU A 39 -4.32 10.13 1.86
C LEU A 39 -4.28 11.15 0.72
N LYS A 40 -3.12 11.74 0.47
CA LYS A 40 -2.96 12.68 -0.64
C LYS A 40 -3.20 12.00 -1.98
N PHE A 41 -2.67 10.81 -2.13
CA PHE A 41 -2.84 10.05 -3.37
C PHE A 41 -4.32 9.72 -3.61
N LEU A 42 -5.02 9.30 -2.58
CA LEU A 42 -6.42 8.87 -2.69
C LEU A 42 -7.37 10.04 -2.94
N GLN A 43 -6.94 11.27 -2.70
CA GLN A 43 -7.75 12.45 -3.03
C GLN A 43 -7.92 12.63 -4.53
N HIS A 44 -6.99 12.13 -5.32
CA HIS A 44 -6.96 12.33 -6.77
C HIS A 44 -6.97 11.04 -7.57
N ASN A 45 -6.93 9.91 -6.90
CA ASN A 45 -6.79 8.60 -7.56
C ASN A 45 -7.69 7.58 -6.90
N ARG A 46 -8.24 6.67 -7.69
CA ARG A 46 -9.01 5.55 -7.16
C ARG A 46 -8.19 4.28 -7.20
N VAL A 47 -8.34 3.48 -6.17
CA VAL A 47 -7.74 2.15 -6.12
C VAL A 47 -8.80 1.16 -5.65
N ASP A 48 -8.59 -0.10 -6.03
CA ASP A 48 -9.52 -1.17 -5.67
C ASP A 48 -9.15 -1.83 -4.35
N ALA A 49 -7.88 -1.78 -3.97
CA ALA A 49 -7.42 -2.39 -2.74
C ALA A 49 -6.13 -1.71 -2.25
N ILE A 50 -5.88 -1.85 -0.95
CA ILE A 50 -4.70 -1.32 -0.31
C ILE A 50 -4.04 -2.45 0.48
N PHE A 51 -2.77 -2.73 0.18
CA PHE A 51 -1.97 -3.67 0.96
C PHE A 51 -1.26 -2.86 2.04
N LEU A 52 -1.65 -3.07 3.27
CA LEU A 52 -1.24 -2.22 4.38
C LEU A 52 -0.48 -3.03 5.42
N ASP A 53 0.70 -2.53 5.82
CA ASP A 53 1.42 -3.05 6.96
C ASP A 53 0.86 -2.38 8.22
N ILE A 54 0.32 -3.17 9.11
CA ILE A 54 -0.30 -2.67 10.34
C ILE A 54 0.70 -2.05 11.32
N ASN A 55 1.99 -2.21 11.05
CA ASN A 55 3.03 -1.64 11.90
C ASN A 55 3.43 -0.23 11.50
N ILE A 56 2.78 0.36 10.49
CA ILE A 56 3.06 1.74 10.09
C ILE A 56 2.49 2.68 11.15
N PRO A 57 3.32 3.50 11.83
CA PRO A 57 2.85 4.29 12.96
C PRO A 57 1.70 5.23 12.65
N SER A 58 1.70 5.84 11.47
CA SER A 58 0.67 6.81 11.10
C SER A 58 -0.69 6.18 10.84
N LEU A 59 -0.75 4.84 10.76
CA LEU A 59 -1.98 4.12 10.48
C LEU A 59 -2.28 3.06 11.55
N ASP A 60 -1.45 3.01 12.58
CA ASP A 60 -1.52 1.95 13.59
C ASP A 60 -2.90 1.86 14.22
N GLY A 61 -3.50 0.69 14.07
CA GLY A 61 -4.77 0.38 14.70
C GLY A 61 -6.00 1.10 14.15
N VAL A 62 -5.80 2.13 13.36
CA VAL A 62 -6.92 2.97 12.92
C VAL A 62 -7.75 2.30 11.83
N LEU A 63 -7.08 1.78 10.82
CA LEU A 63 -7.78 1.23 9.67
C LEU A 63 -8.27 -0.19 9.89
N LEU A 64 -7.88 -0.81 10.98
CA LEU A 64 -8.33 -2.16 11.29
C LEU A 64 -9.61 -2.16 12.12
N ALA A 65 -9.96 -1.02 12.63
CA ALA A 65 -11.22 -0.87 13.34
C ALA A 65 -12.37 -0.72 12.34
#